data_95c9b9a9220a1aba249e9d044f106746
#
_entry.id   95c9b9a9220a1aba249e9d044f106746
#
_cell.length_a   1.000
_cell.length_b   1.000
_cell.length_c   1.000
_cell.angle_alpha   90.00
_cell.angle_beta   90.00
_cell.angle_gamma   90.00
#
_symmetry.space_group_name_H-M   'P 1'
#
loop_
_entity.id
_entity.type
_entity.pdbx_description
1 polymer ?
#
loop_
_entity_poly.entity_id
_entity_poly.type
_entity_poly.pdbx_seq_one_letter_code
_entity_poly.pdbx_strand_id
1 'polypeptide(L)'
;MRKRLLDAAVFGVAVAAFSACSSPNASPVPFVPGSLGGSGAGKIRHVVYVVQENRSFNDMFEGYPGADTTPTGRDSSGGKVPLKPISLQTRFEMDHSAFGMFFACNGTGELPGTKCRMNGFNNEKIYGNPNGSPYAYVPHAESKPYWDMAHEFVLADRMFASQLDESFVAHQYIIAAQAQSSVDVPLFLWGCGGGKTDEVATITQTRRFGAFQRPCFNYETLGDELDRAGLEWRFYTSQYRVPTSGLWSGYQAVRHIFHGPDWKKDVITPQRRFLSDVSAGKLASFTWITPLCENSDHPLCGGAGGPSWVASIVNAVGRSKFWDSTVIFVQWDDWGGFYDPVPPPHKGYDGLGFRVPLIVISPYARKNYVSHVAYETASVLRFAEDLFGLEQLSEADTRATSPAGDCLDFNQTPRKFVPIEAPQDAAFFLHQALDLRIPDEQ
;
A
#
# COMPACT_ATOMS: atom_id res chain seq x y z
N MET A 1 37.87 65.20 50.55
CA MET A 1 38.02 66.19 49.46
C MET A 1 37.32 65.69 48.22
N ARG A 2 36.52 66.60 47.66
CA ARG A 2 35.83 66.57 46.33
C ARG A 2 34.69 65.56 46.11
N LYS A 3 33.49 66.16 46.20
CA LYS A 3 32.22 65.79 45.56
C LYS A 3 32.32 65.68 44.07
N ARG A 4 31.65 64.78 43.43
CA ARG A 4 30.97 65.00 42.11
C ARG A 4 29.65 64.25 42.08
N LEU A 5 28.63 64.97 41.73
CA LEU A 5 27.25 64.58 41.40
C LEU A 5 27.23 63.72 40.15
N LEU A 6 26.31 62.77 40.11
CA LEU A 6 25.88 62.12 38.88
C LEU A 6 24.37 62.16 38.79
N ASP A 7 23.94 62.69 37.67
CA ASP A 7 22.54 62.89 37.26
C ASP A 7 21.84 61.48 37.05
N ALA A 8 20.60 61.43 37.51
CA ALA A 8 19.72 60.28 37.24
C ALA A 8 18.94 60.60 35.95
N ALA A 9 19.17 59.78 34.91
CA ALA A 9 18.32 59.73 33.72
C ALA A 9 17.23 58.64 33.91
N VAL A 10 16.00 59.12 33.94
CA VAL A 10 14.81 58.27 33.97
C VAL A 10 14.52 57.80 32.55
N PHE A 11 14.68 56.49 32.30
CA PHE A 11 14.17 55.86 31.08
C PHE A 11 12.78 55.30 31.33
N GLY A 12 11.79 55.92 30.73
CA GLY A 12 10.43 55.46 30.68
C GLY A 12 10.33 54.23 29.73
N VAL A 13 9.96 53.07 30.29
CA VAL A 13 9.62 51.86 29.49
C VAL A 13 8.16 51.99 29.12
N ALA A 14 7.88 52.23 27.84
CA ALA A 14 6.54 52.11 27.27
C ALA A 14 6.23 50.63 27.05
N VAL A 15 5.31 50.09 27.84
CA VAL A 15 4.74 48.76 27.63
C VAL A 15 3.68 48.88 26.53
N ALA A 16 4.01 48.43 25.33
CA ALA A 16 3.03 48.22 24.27
C ALA A 16 2.27 46.93 24.53
N ALA A 17 1.01 47.06 24.94
CA ALA A 17 0.09 45.91 25.03
C ALA A 17 -0.30 45.50 23.60
N PHE A 18 0.23 44.37 23.13
CA PHE A 18 -0.29 43.71 21.95
C PHE A 18 -1.58 42.99 22.32
N SER A 19 -2.71 43.57 21.97
CA SER A 19 -4.00 42.85 21.93
C SER A 19 -3.95 41.86 20.78
N ALA A 20 -3.81 40.56 21.11
CA ALA A 20 -4.03 39.48 20.17
C ALA A 20 -5.53 39.39 19.86
N CYS A 21 -5.96 39.94 18.74
CA CYS A 21 -7.25 39.62 18.15
C CYS A 21 -7.19 38.20 17.64
N SER A 22 -7.73 37.24 18.41
CA SER A 22 -8.09 35.93 17.89
C SER A 22 -9.29 36.11 16.96
N SER A 23 -9.07 36.02 15.65
CA SER A 23 -10.12 35.93 14.67
C SER A 23 -10.63 34.49 14.62
N PRO A 24 -11.87 34.20 15.03
CA PRO A 24 -12.48 32.92 14.77
C PRO A 24 -13.18 33.02 13.41
N ASN A 25 -12.50 32.73 12.34
CA ASN A 25 -13.04 32.38 11.01
C ASN A 25 -11.89 32.40 10.00
N ALA A 26 -11.01 31.40 10.06
CA ALA A 26 -10.26 31.04 8.86
C ALA A 26 -11.31 30.42 7.93
N SER A 27 -11.71 31.15 6.89
CA SER A 27 -12.45 30.55 5.78
C SER A 27 -11.60 29.38 5.26
N PRO A 28 -12.20 28.20 4.98
CA PRO A 28 -11.44 27.12 4.39
C PRO A 28 -10.80 27.63 3.10
N VAL A 29 -9.49 27.48 2.98
CA VAL A 29 -8.78 27.79 1.73
C VAL A 29 -9.46 26.99 0.64
N PRO A 30 -9.88 27.58 -0.48
CA PRO A 30 -10.51 26.82 -1.54
C PRO A 30 -9.54 25.71 -2.00
N PHE A 31 -9.99 24.47 -1.99
CA PHE A 31 -9.26 23.35 -2.59
C PHE A 31 -8.92 23.70 -4.04
N VAL A 32 -7.64 23.88 -4.34
CA VAL A 32 -7.14 24.02 -5.71
C VAL A 32 -6.76 22.61 -6.16
N PRO A 33 -7.50 22.00 -7.10
CA PRO A 33 -7.11 20.69 -7.61
C PRO A 33 -5.69 20.74 -8.16
N GLY A 34 -4.83 19.84 -7.71
CA GLY A 34 -3.50 19.65 -8.30
C GLY A 34 -3.61 19.29 -9.78
N SER A 35 -2.52 19.40 -10.49
CA SER A 35 -2.46 19.24 -11.94
C SER A 35 -2.51 17.77 -12.39
N LEU A 36 -3.61 17.07 -12.22
CA LEU A 36 -3.90 15.95 -13.12
C LEU A 36 -4.12 16.56 -14.51
N GLY A 37 -3.08 16.56 -15.36
CA GLY A 37 -3.03 17.30 -16.62
C GLY A 37 -4.37 17.44 -17.36
N GLY A 38 -4.83 18.65 -17.54
CA GLY A 38 -5.96 19.05 -18.39
C GLY A 38 -7.35 18.75 -17.87
N SER A 39 -7.97 17.62 -18.22
CA SER A 39 -9.41 17.38 -18.06
C SER A 39 -9.83 16.66 -16.75
N GLY A 40 -8.88 16.19 -15.95
CA GLY A 40 -9.18 15.43 -14.71
C GLY A 40 -9.43 16.29 -13.47
N ALA A 41 -9.04 17.55 -13.48
CA ALA A 41 -9.20 18.46 -12.36
C ALA A 41 -10.65 18.56 -11.89
N GLY A 42 -10.89 18.27 -10.61
CA GLY A 42 -12.21 18.35 -9.98
C GLY A 42 -13.15 17.16 -10.24
N LYS A 43 -12.79 16.19 -11.10
CA LYS A 43 -13.61 14.99 -11.34
C LYS A 43 -13.44 13.96 -10.24
N ILE A 44 -12.22 13.72 -9.80
CA ILE A 44 -11.93 12.81 -8.68
C ILE A 44 -11.79 13.61 -7.39
N ARG A 45 -12.40 13.12 -6.34
CA ARG A 45 -12.38 13.70 -4.98
C ARG A 45 -12.09 12.66 -3.92
N HIS A 46 -12.18 11.39 -4.27
CA HIS A 46 -11.96 10.28 -3.35
C HIS A 46 -11.03 9.25 -3.97
N VAL A 47 -10.04 8.84 -3.21
CA VAL A 47 -9.14 7.72 -3.52
C VAL A 47 -9.37 6.65 -2.47
N VAL A 48 -9.63 5.42 -2.91
CA VAL A 48 -9.72 4.24 -2.04
C VAL A 48 -8.60 3.30 -2.42
N TYR A 49 -7.69 3.03 -1.50
CA TYR A 49 -6.54 2.16 -1.70
C TYR A 49 -6.74 0.88 -0.89
N VAL A 50 -7.11 -0.19 -1.57
CA VAL A 50 -7.31 -1.52 -1.00
C VAL A 50 -6.02 -2.30 -1.17
N VAL A 51 -5.46 -2.75 -0.07
CA VAL A 51 -4.21 -3.53 -0.04
C VAL A 51 -4.54 -4.96 0.30
N GLN A 52 -4.03 -5.89 -0.49
CA GLN A 52 -4.06 -7.33 -0.28
C GLN A 52 -2.62 -7.83 -0.08
N GLU A 53 -2.46 -9.11 0.28
CA GLU A 53 -1.20 -9.61 0.82
C GLU A 53 -0.60 -10.74 -0.01
N ASN A 54 0.70 -10.60 -0.27
CA ASN A 54 1.65 -11.65 -0.58
C ASN A 54 1.33 -12.52 -1.81
N ARG A 55 1.09 -11.87 -2.97
CA ARG A 55 0.93 -12.58 -4.23
C ARG A 55 1.63 -11.87 -5.39
N SER A 56 2.37 -12.62 -6.20
CA SER A 56 2.94 -12.08 -7.43
C SER A 56 1.87 -11.85 -8.50
N PHE A 57 2.20 -11.01 -9.48
CA PHE A 57 1.30 -10.77 -10.61
C PHE A 57 0.99 -12.06 -11.38
N ASN A 58 2.02 -12.86 -11.67
CA ASN A 58 1.83 -14.10 -12.43
C ASN A 58 1.07 -15.17 -11.65
N ASP A 59 1.18 -15.20 -10.30
CA ASP A 59 0.43 -16.12 -9.46
C ASP A 59 -1.09 -15.87 -9.52
N MET A 60 -1.50 -14.60 -9.52
CA MET A 60 -2.92 -14.22 -9.50
C MET A 60 -3.57 -14.12 -10.88
N PHE A 61 -2.78 -13.79 -11.93
CA PHE A 61 -3.30 -13.49 -13.26
C PHE A 61 -2.67 -14.34 -14.37
N GLU A 62 -2.13 -15.53 -14.03
CA GLU A 62 -1.61 -16.46 -15.03
C GLU A 62 -2.67 -16.75 -16.10
N GLY A 63 -2.29 -16.54 -17.38
CA GLY A 63 -3.18 -16.73 -18.53
C GLY A 63 -4.20 -15.61 -18.78
N TYR A 64 -4.13 -14.48 -18.06
CA TYR A 64 -5.03 -13.35 -18.33
C TYR A 64 -4.79 -12.77 -19.74
N PRO A 65 -5.85 -12.62 -20.57
CA PRO A 65 -5.70 -12.19 -21.97
C PRO A 65 -5.03 -10.82 -22.10
N GLY A 66 -3.94 -10.76 -22.85
CA GLY A 66 -3.21 -9.52 -23.11
C GLY A 66 -2.19 -9.12 -22.05
N ALA A 67 -2.15 -9.80 -20.89
CA ALA A 67 -1.16 -9.57 -19.87
C ALA A 67 0.12 -10.38 -20.10
N ASP A 68 1.24 -9.85 -19.62
CA ASP A 68 2.56 -10.50 -19.70
C ASP A 68 2.69 -11.58 -18.60
N THR A 69 2.18 -12.79 -18.89
CA THR A 69 2.16 -13.94 -17.99
C THR A 69 2.72 -15.19 -18.66
N THR A 70 3.04 -16.22 -17.88
CA THR A 70 3.55 -17.50 -18.40
C THR A 70 3.07 -18.69 -17.55
N PRO A 71 2.70 -19.82 -18.17
CA PRO A 71 2.37 -21.05 -17.46
C PRO A 71 3.61 -21.87 -17.05
N THR A 72 4.82 -21.38 -17.35
CA THR A 72 6.07 -22.10 -17.07
C THR A 72 7.16 -21.18 -16.56
N GLY A 73 7.79 -21.55 -15.46
CA GLY A 73 9.00 -20.91 -14.97
C GLY A 73 10.29 -21.59 -15.44
N ARG A 74 11.40 -21.11 -14.91
CA ARG A 74 12.72 -21.74 -15.05
C ARG A 74 13.33 -21.90 -13.65
N ASP A 75 14.01 -23.02 -13.41
CA ASP A 75 14.84 -23.22 -12.23
C ASP A 75 16.29 -22.75 -12.44
N SER A 76 17.07 -22.78 -11.36
CA SER A 76 18.48 -22.33 -11.36
C SER A 76 19.41 -23.16 -12.23
N SER A 77 19.01 -24.39 -12.59
CA SER A 77 19.72 -25.26 -13.54
C SER A 77 19.40 -24.95 -15.01
N GLY A 78 18.39 -24.06 -15.26
CA GLY A 78 17.87 -23.74 -16.58
C GLY A 78 16.75 -24.64 -17.06
N GLY A 79 16.29 -25.58 -16.22
CA GLY A 79 15.14 -26.45 -16.46
C GLY A 79 13.83 -25.67 -16.56
N LYS A 80 12.90 -26.14 -17.40
CA LYS A 80 11.54 -25.60 -17.42
C LYS A 80 10.71 -26.25 -16.31
N VAL A 81 9.99 -25.43 -15.54
CA VAL A 81 9.11 -25.85 -14.44
C VAL A 81 7.69 -25.40 -14.75
N PRO A 82 6.75 -26.32 -15.05
CA PRO A 82 5.34 -25.95 -15.19
C PRO A 82 4.79 -25.39 -13.88
N LEU A 83 4.03 -24.30 -13.96
CA LEU A 83 3.31 -23.78 -12.79
C LEU A 83 2.16 -24.75 -12.43
N LYS A 84 1.90 -24.90 -11.13
CA LYS A 84 0.85 -25.76 -10.60
C LYS A 84 -0.26 -24.94 -9.98
N PRO A 85 -1.53 -25.37 -10.11
CA PRO A 85 -2.61 -24.70 -9.42
C PRO A 85 -2.49 -24.87 -7.91
N ILE A 86 -2.66 -23.77 -7.16
CA ILE A 86 -2.77 -23.75 -5.71
C ILE A 86 -4.01 -22.98 -5.29
N SER A 87 -4.62 -23.37 -4.16
CA SER A 87 -5.74 -22.65 -3.59
C SER A 87 -5.28 -21.36 -2.90
N LEU A 88 -6.13 -20.34 -2.87
CA LEU A 88 -5.96 -19.19 -1.96
C LEU A 88 -5.86 -19.60 -0.49
N GLN A 89 -6.42 -20.78 -0.13
CA GLN A 89 -6.31 -21.36 1.21
C GLN A 89 -4.99 -22.10 1.46
N THR A 90 -3.97 -21.82 0.68
CA THR A 90 -2.68 -22.50 0.80
C THR A 90 -2.07 -22.31 2.20
N ARG A 91 -1.34 -23.36 2.67
CA ARG A 91 -0.76 -23.41 4.02
C ARG A 91 0.76 -23.55 3.96
N PHE A 92 1.34 -22.90 3.01
CA PHE A 92 2.79 -22.71 2.90
C PHE A 92 3.04 -21.34 2.32
N GLU A 93 4.16 -20.78 2.62
CA GLU A 93 4.73 -19.61 1.98
C GLU A 93 6.20 -19.79 1.72
N MET A 94 6.81 -18.89 0.99
CA MET A 94 8.23 -18.87 0.73
C MET A 94 8.85 -17.64 1.40
N ASP A 95 10.16 -17.70 1.65
CA ASP A 95 10.95 -16.56 2.06
C ASP A 95 10.83 -15.46 0.98
N HIS A 96 10.13 -14.40 1.30
CA HIS A 96 9.93 -13.26 0.41
C HIS A 96 10.58 -11.98 0.95
N SER A 97 11.48 -12.13 1.93
CA SER A 97 12.38 -11.07 2.40
C SER A 97 13.24 -10.52 1.25
N ALA A 98 13.95 -9.42 1.50
CA ALA A 98 14.90 -8.87 0.52
C ALA A 98 15.96 -9.91 0.10
N PHE A 99 16.36 -10.79 1.01
CA PHE A 99 17.33 -11.86 0.70
C PHE A 99 16.70 -12.99 -0.08
N GLY A 100 15.45 -13.38 0.23
CA GLY A 100 14.63 -14.28 -0.58
C GLY A 100 14.51 -13.76 -2.02
N MET A 101 14.19 -12.47 -2.16
CA MET A 101 14.16 -11.79 -3.47
C MET A 101 15.50 -11.89 -4.23
N PHE A 102 16.64 -11.76 -3.53
CA PHE A 102 17.95 -11.90 -4.19
C PHE A 102 18.20 -13.30 -4.69
N PHE A 103 17.79 -14.33 -3.94
CA PHE A 103 17.87 -15.73 -4.37
C PHE A 103 16.96 -16.00 -5.56
N ALA A 104 15.70 -15.58 -5.51
CA ALA A 104 14.72 -15.75 -6.57
C ALA A 104 15.16 -15.04 -7.86
N CYS A 105 15.67 -13.83 -7.75
CA CYS A 105 16.24 -13.06 -8.84
C CYS A 105 17.39 -13.81 -9.53
N ASN A 106 18.26 -14.45 -8.77
CA ASN A 106 19.51 -15.09 -9.26
C ASN A 106 20.25 -14.19 -10.25
N GLY A 107 20.47 -12.95 -9.84
CA GLY A 107 20.94 -11.87 -10.70
C GLY A 107 22.43 -11.97 -11.02
N THR A 108 22.86 -11.22 -12.05
CA THR A 108 24.26 -11.10 -12.49
C THR A 108 24.81 -9.68 -12.34
N GLY A 109 24.05 -8.80 -11.68
CA GLY A 109 24.46 -7.42 -11.43
C GLY A 109 25.50 -7.31 -10.33
N GLU A 110 26.10 -6.14 -10.18
CA GLU A 110 27.06 -5.84 -9.10
C GLU A 110 26.38 -5.80 -7.72
N LEU A 111 25.13 -5.31 -7.66
CA LEU A 111 24.32 -5.35 -6.46
C LEU A 111 23.43 -6.61 -6.46
N PRO A 112 23.24 -7.27 -5.31
CA PRO A 112 22.27 -8.36 -5.17
C PRO A 112 20.88 -7.93 -5.69
N GLY A 113 20.13 -8.86 -6.31
CA GLY A 113 18.80 -8.56 -6.82
C GLY A 113 18.78 -7.64 -8.04
N THR A 114 19.88 -7.54 -8.82
CA THR A 114 19.93 -6.76 -10.06
C THR A 114 20.33 -7.62 -11.25
N LYS A 115 19.89 -7.21 -12.47
CA LYS A 115 20.02 -8.02 -13.70
C LYS A 115 19.49 -9.44 -13.48
N CYS A 116 18.28 -9.52 -12.98
CA CYS A 116 17.61 -10.76 -12.59
C CYS A 116 17.44 -11.72 -13.79
N ARG A 117 17.78 -12.99 -13.59
CA ARG A 117 17.49 -14.07 -14.53
C ARG A 117 16.13 -14.71 -14.31
N MET A 118 15.45 -14.37 -13.20
CA MET A 118 14.14 -14.89 -12.81
C MET A 118 14.09 -16.42 -12.78
N ASN A 119 15.13 -17.05 -12.28
CA ASN A 119 15.26 -18.51 -12.29
C ASN A 119 15.83 -19.10 -10.99
N GLY A 120 15.79 -18.35 -9.91
CA GLY A 120 16.31 -18.80 -8.61
C GLY A 120 15.23 -19.16 -7.60
N PHE A 121 13.94 -19.07 -7.94
CA PHE A 121 12.81 -19.33 -7.06
C PHE A 121 12.84 -20.73 -6.40
N ASN A 122 13.43 -21.73 -7.05
CA ASN A 122 13.63 -23.07 -6.45
C ASN A 122 14.64 -23.09 -5.30
N ASN A 123 15.35 -22.02 -5.03
CA ASN A 123 16.33 -21.92 -3.95
C ASN A 123 15.73 -21.22 -2.70
N GLU A 124 14.49 -20.77 -2.76
CA GLU A 124 13.83 -20.13 -1.64
C GLU A 124 13.51 -21.14 -0.54
N LYS A 125 13.55 -20.67 0.69
CA LYS A 125 13.10 -21.42 1.83
C LYS A 125 11.57 -21.46 1.85
N ILE A 126 11.03 -22.64 2.14
CA ILE A 126 9.59 -22.85 2.23
C ILE A 126 9.23 -23.06 3.69
N TYR A 127 8.18 -22.37 4.15
CA TYR A 127 7.62 -22.47 5.48
C TYR A 127 6.25 -23.16 5.40
N GLY A 128 5.80 -23.73 6.50
CA GLY A 128 4.55 -24.49 6.54
C GLY A 128 4.65 -25.86 5.87
N ASN A 129 3.86 -26.11 4.83
CA ASN A 129 3.88 -27.41 4.13
C ASN A 129 5.14 -27.57 3.27
N PRO A 130 6.02 -28.54 3.56
CA PRO A 130 7.29 -28.73 2.84
C PRO A 130 7.12 -29.15 1.36
N ASN A 131 5.91 -29.54 0.94
CA ASN A 131 5.60 -29.83 -0.47
C ASN A 131 5.16 -28.58 -1.24
N GLY A 132 5.24 -27.40 -0.64
CA GLY A 132 4.99 -26.13 -1.30
C GLY A 132 5.95 -25.89 -2.48
N SER A 133 5.57 -24.99 -3.35
CA SER A 133 6.39 -24.62 -4.49
C SER A 133 6.12 -23.16 -4.89
N PRO A 134 7.15 -22.36 -5.16
CA PRO A 134 6.97 -21.02 -5.71
C PRO A 134 6.38 -21.02 -7.13
N TYR A 135 6.56 -22.11 -7.87
CA TYR A 135 6.03 -22.25 -9.24
C TYR A 135 4.54 -22.64 -9.22
N ALA A 136 3.72 -21.66 -8.90
CA ALA A 136 2.30 -21.85 -8.67
C ALA A 136 1.47 -20.74 -9.32
N TYR A 137 0.16 -20.98 -9.43
CA TYR A 137 -0.83 -19.97 -9.80
C TYR A 137 -2.16 -20.26 -9.10
N VAL A 138 -2.93 -19.23 -8.79
CA VAL A 138 -4.28 -19.33 -8.25
C VAL A 138 -5.27 -19.62 -9.38
N PRO A 139 -6.07 -20.73 -9.31
CA PRO A 139 -7.07 -20.99 -10.34
C PRO A 139 -8.07 -19.84 -10.49
N HIS A 140 -8.34 -19.44 -11.74
CA HIS A 140 -9.29 -18.36 -12.06
C HIS A 140 -10.62 -18.46 -11.31
N ALA A 141 -11.12 -19.68 -11.06
CA ALA A 141 -12.37 -19.89 -10.34
C ALA A 141 -12.33 -19.35 -8.90
N GLU A 142 -11.17 -19.37 -8.24
CA GLU A 142 -10.99 -18.84 -6.88
C GLU A 142 -10.77 -17.33 -6.87
N SER A 143 -10.07 -16.78 -7.86
CA SER A 143 -9.77 -15.36 -8.02
C SER A 143 -10.77 -14.62 -8.95
N LYS A 144 -11.87 -15.26 -9.34
CA LYS A 144 -12.83 -14.73 -10.34
C LYS A 144 -13.26 -13.27 -10.09
N PRO A 145 -13.59 -12.80 -8.88
CA PRO A 145 -13.96 -11.40 -8.68
C PRO A 145 -12.84 -10.42 -9.07
N TYR A 146 -11.57 -10.75 -8.89
CA TYR A 146 -10.45 -9.92 -9.34
C TYR A 146 -10.35 -9.89 -10.87
N TRP A 147 -10.55 -11.04 -11.53
CA TRP A 147 -10.58 -11.13 -12.99
C TRP A 147 -11.76 -10.35 -13.58
N ASP A 148 -12.93 -10.40 -12.95
CA ASP A 148 -14.10 -9.62 -13.36
C ASP A 148 -13.84 -8.11 -13.23
N MET A 149 -13.16 -7.67 -12.14
CA MET A 149 -12.75 -6.27 -11.97
C MET A 149 -11.74 -5.86 -13.06
N ALA A 150 -10.74 -6.68 -13.32
CA ALA A 150 -9.75 -6.44 -14.36
C ALA A 150 -10.39 -6.38 -15.76
N HIS A 151 -11.36 -7.25 -16.03
CA HIS A 151 -12.09 -7.25 -17.29
C HIS A 151 -13.02 -6.04 -17.46
N GLU A 152 -13.62 -5.57 -16.37
CA GLU A 152 -14.47 -4.38 -16.43
C GLU A 152 -13.67 -3.07 -16.43
N PHE A 153 -12.47 -3.06 -15.84
CA PHE A 153 -11.67 -1.86 -15.64
C PHE A 153 -10.24 -2.02 -16.20
N VAL A 154 -9.22 -1.64 -15.45
CA VAL A 154 -7.82 -1.69 -15.87
C VAL A 154 -7.04 -2.67 -15.00
N LEU A 155 -6.26 -3.55 -15.63
CA LEU A 155 -5.23 -4.37 -15.03
C LEU A 155 -3.87 -3.82 -15.44
N ALA A 156 -3.00 -3.48 -14.48
CA ALA A 156 -1.63 -3.09 -14.77
C ALA A 156 -0.69 -4.28 -14.58
N ASP A 157 -0.10 -4.76 -15.67
CA ASP A 157 0.75 -5.97 -15.67
C ASP A 157 2.23 -5.68 -15.45
N ARG A 158 2.58 -4.42 -15.19
CA ARG A 158 3.95 -3.97 -14.86
C ARG A 158 3.96 -3.10 -13.60
N MET A 159 3.21 -3.52 -12.60
CA MET A 159 3.27 -2.96 -11.27
C MET A 159 4.32 -3.70 -10.46
N PHE A 160 5.30 -2.99 -9.94
CA PHE A 160 6.41 -3.53 -9.14
C PHE A 160 6.30 -3.05 -7.70
N ALA A 161 6.73 -3.87 -6.74
CA ALA A 161 6.90 -3.37 -5.38
C ALA A 161 7.98 -2.27 -5.36
N SER A 162 7.72 -1.13 -4.70
CA SER A 162 8.71 -0.04 -4.59
C SER A 162 9.93 -0.42 -3.75
N GLN A 163 9.82 -1.49 -3.00
CA GLN A 163 10.79 -2.04 -2.06
C GLN A 163 11.19 -3.49 -2.45
N LEU A 164 12.14 -4.07 -1.74
CA LEU A 164 12.68 -5.41 -2.02
C LEU A 164 12.14 -6.48 -1.08
N ASP A 165 11.39 -6.10 -0.05
CA ASP A 165 11.14 -6.87 1.14
C ASP A 165 9.66 -7.16 1.35
N GLU A 166 9.35 -7.79 2.46
CA GLU A 166 8.03 -8.26 2.87
C GLU A 166 7.13 -7.19 3.50
N SER A 167 5.98 -7.60 4.01
CA SER A 167 4.84 -6.76 4.35
C SER A 167 5.15 -5.58 5.27
N PHE A 168 6.02 -5.71 6.31
CA PHE A 168 6.33 -4.57 7.16
C PHE A 168 6.91 -3.40 6.37
N VAL A 169 7.86 -3.68 5.50
CA VAL A 169 8.50 -2.67 4.64
C VAL A 169 7.52 -2.16 3.60
N ALA A 170 6.78 -3.06 2.95
CA ALA A 170 5.79 -2.72 1.93
C ALA A 170 4.75 -1.73 2.45
N HIS A 171 4.22 -1.97 3.66
CA HIS A 171 3.22 -1.10 4.27
C HIS A 171 3.74 0.27 4.70
N GLN A 172 5.06 0.44 4.89
CA GLN A 172 5.66 1.76 5.04
C GLN A 172 5.67 2.53 3.72
N TYR A 173 6.00 1.86 2.61
CA TYR A 173 5.94 2.47 1.27
C TYR A 173 4.53 2.89 0.86
N ILE A 174 3.50 2.16 1.30
CA ILE A 174 2.08 2.45 1.03
C ILE A 174 1.61 3.77 1.67
N ILE A 175 2.27 4.24 2.72
CA ILE A 175 1.88 5.47 3.44
C ILE A 175 2.90 6.62 3.34
N ALA A 176 4.18 6.30 3.06
CA ALA A 176 5.27 7.28 3.14
C ALA A 176 6.30 7.16 2.01
N ALA A 177 6.12 6.23 1.08
CA ALA A 177 7.04 5.92 -0.01
C ALA A 177 8.50 5.64 0.45
N GLN A 178 8.69 5.24 1.71
CA GLN A 178 9.97 4.89 2.32
C GLN A 178 9.78 4.01 3.57
N ALA A 179 10.86 3.34 4.01
CA ALA A 179 10.89 2.57 5.25
C ALA A 179 12.20 2.77 6.05
N GLN A 180 12.91 3.88 5.87
CA GLN A 180 14.22 4.17 6.50
C GLN A 180 15.21 2.99 6.41
N SER A 181 15.34 2.40 5.24
CA SER A 181 16.21 1.24 4.97
C SER A 181 15.88 -0.02 5.77
N SER A 182 14.70 -0.13 6.36
CA SER A 182 14.26 -1.36 7.02
C SER A 182 14.18 -2.51 6.04
N VAL A 183 14.49 -3.69 6.52
CA VAL A 183 14.25 -4.99 5.88
C VAL A 183 13.75 -5.94 6.93
N ASP A 184 12.98 -6.98 6.49
CA ASP A 184 12.46 -7.95 7.42
C ASP A 184 11.35 -7.42 8.35
N VAL A 185 10.70 -8.25 9.14
CA VAL A 185 9.67 -7.85 10.10
C VAL A 185 10.27 -7.50 11.46
N PRO A 186 9.63 -6.63 12.26
CA PRO A 186 10.06 -6.38 13.63
C PRO A 186 9.96 -7.63 14.51
N LEU A 187 10.89 -7.78 15.45
CA LEU A 187 11.04 -8.97 16.29
C LEU A 187 9.81 -9.28 17.18
N PHE A 188 9.05 -8.26 17.59
CA PHE A 188 7.96 -8.45 18.56
C PHE A 188 6.61 -7.94 18.09
N LEU A 189 6.49 -6.65 17.80
CA LEU A 189 5.25 -6.03 17.35
C LEU A 189 5.52 -5.11 16.17
N TRP A 190 4.51 -4.97 15.37
CA TRP A 190 4.51 -4.11 14.21
C TRP A 190 4.62 -2.62 14.60
N GLY A 191 5.83 -2.11 14.75
CA GLY A 191 6.07 -0.69 14.94
C GLY A 191 6.17 -0.19 16.38
N CYS A 192 5.60 0.97 16.67
CA CYS A 192 5.78 1.70 17.94
C CYS A 192 5.22 0.98 19.16
N GLY A 193 4.30 0.04 18.96
CA GLY A 193 3.73 -0.78 20.03
C GLY A 193 4.67 -1.80 20.66
N GLY A 194 5.77 -2.18 19.99
CA GLY A 194 6.72 -3.20 20.43
C GLY A 194 7.65 -2.81 21.58
N GLY A 195 7.61 -1.53 22.00
CA GLY A 195 8.41 -1.06 23.12
C GLY A 195 9.86 -0.70 22.73
N LYS A 196 10.74 -0.65 23.75
CA LYS A 196 12.14 -0.19 23.56
C LYS A 196 13.06 -1.27 23.01
N THR A 197 12.70 -2.53 23.14
CA THR A 197 13.49 -3.70 22.75
C THR A 197 13.06 -4.28 21.41
N ASP A 198 12.04 -3.71 20.79
CA ASP A 198 11.64 -4.11 19.47
C ASP A 198 12.57 -3.50 18.43
N GLU A 199 13.07 -4.33 17.53
CA GLU A 199 14.07 -3.97 16.55
C GLU A 199 13.70 -4.56 15.18
N VAL A 200 14.08 -3.86 14.12
CA VAL A 200 13.98 -4.32 12.73
C VAL A 200 15.37 -4.18 12.09
N ALA A 201 15.75 -5.12 11.25
CA ALA A 201 16.98 -5.07 10.50
C ALA A 201 16.97 -3.93 9.47
N THR A 202 18.15 -3.54 9.00
CA THR A 202 18.29 -2.56 7.91
C THR A 202 19.14 -3.12 6.77
N ILE A 203 19.00 -2.53 5.59
CA ILE A 203 19.82 -2.80 4.42
C ILE A 203 20.73 -1.61 4.11
N THR A 204 21.96 -1.91 3.70
CA THR A 204 22.93 -0.90 3.28
C THR A 204 22.76 -0.52 1.82
N GLN A 205 23.43 0.57 1.39
CA GLN A 205 23.51 0.98 -0.01
C GLN A 205 24.07 -0.11 -0.95
N THR A 206 24.81 -1.07 -0.41
CA THR A 206 25.35 -2.22 -1.15
C THR A 206 24.50 -3.48 -1.00
N ARG A 207 23.27 -3.34 -0.52
CA ARG A 207 22.29 -4.43 -0.31
C ARG A 207 22.81 -5.55 0.58
N ARG A 208 23.45 -5.18 1.69
CA ARG A 208 23.86 -6.10 2.77
C ARG A 208 23.12 -5.73 4.05
N PHE A 209 23.02 -6.67 4.99
CA PHE A 209 22.50 -6.37 6.32
C PHE A 209 23.27 -5.21 6.95
N GLY A 210 22.53 -4.24 7.47
CA GLY A 210 23.02 -3.11 8.24
C GLY A 210 22.81 -3.33 9.75
N ALA A 211 22.78 -2.24 10.49
CA ALA A 211 22.46 -2.27 11.91
C ALA A 211 20.96 -2.49 12.14
N PHE A 212 20.59 -2.98 13.32
CA PHE A 212 19.21 -2.98 13.76
C PHE A 212 18.78 -1.58 14.19
N GLN A 213 17.53 -1.25 13.98
CA GLN A 213 16.90 -0.01 14.43
C GLN A 213 15.52 -0.27 15.02
N ARG A 214 15.05 0.69 15.83
CA ARG A 214 13.71 0.59 16.39
C ARG A 214 12.67 0.83 15.29
N PRO A 215 11.66 -0.03 15.12
CA PRO A 215 10.60 0.13 14.09
C PRO A 215 9.55 1.16 14.52
N CYS A 216 9.99 2.36 14.92
CA CYS A 216 9.11 3.45 15.35
C CYS A 216 9.68 4.77 14.84
N PHE A 217 9.35 5.07 13.60
CA PHE A 217 9.92 6.13 12.77
C PHE A 217 9.25 7.48 13.02
N ASN A 218 9.79 8.52 12.41
CA ASN A 218 9.23 9.87 12.50
C ASN A 218 9.32 10.63 11.17
N TYR A 219 9.28 9.89 10.07
CA TYR A 219 9.17 10.50 8.74
C TYR A 219 7.73 10.99 8.49
N GLU A 220 7.61 11.88 7.54
CA GLU A 220 6.35 12.40 7.05
C GLU A 220 5.60 11.36 6.22
N THR A 221 4.28 11.38 6.28
CA THR A 221 3.40 10.46 5.58
C THR A 221 2.39 11.22 4.71
N LEU A 222 1.76 10.52 3.77
CA LEU A 222 0.66 11.11 3.00
C LEU A 222 -0.49 11.58 3.91
N GLY A 223 -0.71 10.95 5.08
CA GLY A 223 -1.68 11.41 6.08
C GLY A 223 -1.36 12.81 6.61
N ASP A 224 -0.08 13.08 6.90
CA ASP A 224 0.37 14.41 7.36
C ASP A 224 0.16 15.49 6.28
N GLU A 225 0.41 15.15 5.03
CA GLU A 225 0.20 16.08 3.92
C GLU A 225 -1.29 16.37 3.68
N LEU A 226 -2.13 15.35 3.77
CA LEU A 226 -3.58 15.49 3.68
C LEU A 226 -4.12 16.38 4.81
N ASP A 227 -3.66 16.18 6.05
CA ASP A 227 -4.03 17.03 7.19
C ASP A 227 -3.61 18.49 6.97
N ARG A 228 -2.40 18.74 6.46
CA ARG A 228 -1.95 20.10 6.10
C ARG A 228 -2.80 20.74 5.00
N ALA A 229 -3.27 19.95 4.06
CA ALA A 229 -4.16 20.38 2.99
C ALA A 229 -5.62 20.54 3.45
N GLY A 230 -5.96 20.18 4.70
CA GLY A 230 -7.33 20.18 5.22
C GLY A 230 -8.22 19.11 4.60
N LEU A 231 -7.63 18.02 4.12
CA LEU A 231 -8.30 16.88 3.51
C LEU A 231 -8.46 15.74 4.51
N GLU A 232 -9.64 15.11 4.53
CA GLU A 232 -9.87 13.96 5.41
C GLU A 232 -9.20 12.71 4.85
N TRP A 233 -8.57 11.94 5.75
CA TRP A 233 -8.08 10.60 5.45
C TRP A 233 -8.56 9.59 6.48
N ARG A 234 -8.57 8.30 6.11
CA ARG A 234 -8.91 7.18 7.00
C ARG A 234 -8.08 5.96 6.64
N PHE A 235 -7.65 5.24 7.64
CA PHE A 235 -7.00 3.95 7.52
C PHE A 235 -7.84 2.89 8.22
N TYR A 236 -8.53 2.06 7.44
CA TYR A 236 -9.35 0.96 7.97
C TYR A 236 -8.52 -0.30 8.06
N THR A 237 -8.39 -0.85 9.26
CA THR A 237 -7.56 -2.02 9.54
C THR A 237 -8.21 -2.94 10.57
N SER A 238 -7.69 -4.15 10.69
CA SER A 238 -8.07 -5.09 11.76
C SER A 238 -7.30 -4.80 13.04
N GLN A 239 -7.89 -5.18 14.17
CA GLN A 239 -7.14 -5.29 15.42
C GLN A 239 -6.20 -6.49 15.37
N TYR A 240 -5.07 -6.37 16.05
CA TYR A 240 -4.02 -7.34 16.09
C TYR A 240 -3.37 -7.37 17.48
N ARG A 241 -3.25 -8.55 18.11
CA ARG A 241 -2.69 -8.81 19.46
C ARG A 241 -3.24 -7.94 20.59
N VAL A 242 -3.25 -6.63 20.43
CA VAL A 242 -3.74 -5.66 21.43
C VAL A 242 -4.82 -4.76 20.84
N PRO A 243 -5.79 -4.30 21.65
CA PRO A 243 -6.95 -3.55 21.13
C PRO A 243 -6.62 -2.25 20.38
N THR A 244 -5.42 -1.71 20.56
CA THR A 244 -4.96 -0.46 19.95
C THR A 244 -4.05 -0.66 18.77
N SER A 245 -3.77 -1.89 18.35
CA SER A 245 -2.93 -2.18 17.21
C SER A 245 -3.75 -2.25 15.92
N GLY A 246 -3.06 -2.04 14.80
CA GLY A 246 -3.63 -2.19 13.46
C GLY A 246 -2.84 -3.22 12.66
N LEU A 247 -3.51 -4.31 12.26
CA LEU A 247 -2.90 -5.33 11.42
C LEU A 247 -2.53 -4.72 10.06
N TRP A 248 -1.28 -4.91 9.64
CA TRP A 248 -0.72 -4.32 8.41
C TRP A 248 -0.90 -2.79 8.32
N SER A 249 -0.90 -2.11 9.45
CA SER A 249 -0.97 -0.66 9.47
C SER A 249 0.42 -0.05 9.51
N GLY A 250 0.90 0.48 8.39
CA GLY A 250 2.13 1.25 8.34
C GLY A 250 2.16 2.40 9.35
N TYR A 251 1.02 3.02 9.63
CA TYR A 251 0.90 4.09 10.62
C TYR A 251 1.22 3.65 12.07
N GLN A 252 1.17 2.35 12.38
CA GLN A 252 1.62 1.85 13.69
C GLN A 252 3.13 2.04 13.91
N ALA A 253 3.91 2.14 12.82
CA ALA A 253 5.34 2.40 12.89
C ALA A 253 5.69 3.89 12.85
N VAL A 254 4.71 4.79 12.73
CA VAL A 254 4.93 6.24 12.69
C VAL A 254 4.63 6.86 14.05
N ARG A 255 5.68 7.31 14.75
CA ARG A 255 5.62 7.73 16.17
C ARG A 255 4.59 8.81 16.45
N HIS A 256 4.59 9.90 15.68
CA HIS A 256 3.71 11.04 15.93
C HIS A 256 2.25 10.72 15.63
N ILE A 257 1.98 9.83 14.66
CA ILE A 257 0.63 9.32 14.39
C ILE A 257 0.20 8.35 15.49
N PHE A 258 1.00 7.29 15.76
CA PHE A 258 0.64 6.23 16.70
C PHE A 258 0.40 6.74 18.13
N HIS A 259 1.20 7.70 18.58
CA HIS A 259 1.04 8.34 19.90
C HIS A 259 0.24 9.64 19.86
N GLY A 260 -0.15 10.09 18.66
CA GLY A 260 -0.88 11.33 18.44
C GLY A 260 -2.40 11.18 18.42
N PRO A 261 -3.11 12.28 18.16
CA PRO A 261 -4.57 12.26 18.05
C PRO A 261 -5.08 11.48 16.84
N ASP A 262 -4.33 11.45 15.74
CA ASP A 262 -4.74 10.89 14.45
C ASP A 262 -4.92 9.38 14.52
N TRP A 263 -4.15 8.69 15.37
CA TRP A 263 -4.37 7.26 15.64
C TRP A 263 -5.79 6.94 16.06
N LYS A 264 -6.38 7.77 16.91
CA LYS A 264 -7.77 7.59 17.38
C LYS A 264 -8.80 8.11 16.41
N LYS A 265 -8.45 9.16 15.67
CA LYS A 265 -9.35 9.87 14.75
C LYS A 265 -9.45 9.16 13.41
N ASP A 266 -8.32 8.75 12.86
CA ASP A 266 -8.19 8.39 11.45
C ASP A 266 -7.86 6.90 11.22
N VAL A 267 -7.29 6.18 12.21
CA VAL A 267 -7.08 4.73 12.15
C VAL A 267 -8.28 4.01 12.75
N ILE A 268 -9.04 3.36 11.88
CA ILE A 268 -10.36 2.81 12.20
C ILE A 268 -10.32 1.28 12.29
N THR A 269 -10.72 0.74 13.42
CA THR A 269 -10.91 -0.70 13.62
C THR A 269 -12.36 -1.03 14.01
N PRO A 270 -12.90 -2.17 13.62
CA PRO A 270 -12.40 -3.11 12.62
C PRO A 270 -12.62 -2.58 11.20
N GLN A 271 -11.83 -3.08 10.24
CA GLN A 271 -11.82 -2.64 8.83
C GLN A 271 -13.20 -2.69 8.15
N ARG A 272 -14.08 -3.61 8.55
CA ARG A 272 -15.45 -3.70 8.00
C ARG A 272 -16.32 -2.46 8.24
N ARG A 273 -15.90 -1.56 9.16
CA ARG A 273 -16.58 -0.27 9.37
C ARG A 273 -16.58 0.59 8.11
N PHE A 274 -15.63 0.38 7.19
CA PHE A 274 -15.65 1.03 5.88
C PHE A 274 -16.99 0.83 5.17
N LEU A 275 -17.53 -0.41 5.14
CA LEU A 275 -18.81 -0.71 4.48
C LEU A 275 -19.98 0.07 5.10
N SER A 276 -20.00 0.18 6.44
CA SER A 276 -21.02 0.94 7.15
C SER A 276 -20.87 2.45 6.93
N ASP A 277 -19.64 2.96 6.93
CA ASP A 277 -19.38 4.39 6.75
C ASP A 277 -19.76 4.85 5.34
N VAL A 278 -19.41 4.09 4.30
CA VAL A 278 -19.84 4.39 2.93
C VAL A 278 -21.36 4.36 2.80
N SER A 279 -22.02 3.36 3.40
CA SER A 279 -23.50 3.27 3.42
C SER A 279 -24.14 4.45 4.14
N ALA A 280 -23.49 4.97 5.19
CA ALA A 280 -23.90 6.18 5.91
C ALA A 280 -23.55 7.48 5.18
N GLY A 281 -23.03 7.40 3.96
CA GLY A 281 -22.67 8.56 3.14
C GLY A 281 -21.39 9.26 3.59
N LYS A 282 -20.44 8.53 4.18
CA LYS A 282 -19.12 9.00 4.62
C LYS A 282 -18.04 8.32 3.79
N LEU A 283 -17.16 9.10 3.18
CA LEU A 283 -15.96 8.65 2.48
C LEU A 283 -14.94 9.79 2.53
N ALA A 284 -13.76 9.53 3.07
CA ALA A 284 -12.67 10.48 3.14
C ALA A 284 -12.07 10.80 1.76
N SER A 285 -11.28 11.85 1.65
CA SER A 285 -10.57 12.19 0.42
C SER A 285 -9.56 11.09 0.05
N PHE A 286 -8.85 10.53 1.04
CA PHE A 286 -8.02 9.34 0.85
C PHE A 286 -8.34 8.27 1.90
N THR A 287 -8.47 7.04 1.48
CA THR A 287 -8.82 5.91 2.35
C THR A 287 -7.93 4.70 2.04
N TRP A 288 -7.21 4.22 3.04
CA TRP A 288 -6.54 2.91 2.99
C TRP A 288 -7.43 1.84 3.63
N ILE A 289 -7.35 0.63 3.11
CA ILE A 289 -8.06 -0.53 3.68
C ILE A 289 -7.14 -1.73 3.64
N THR A 290 -6.81 -2.28 4.82
CA THR A 290 -6.15 -3.58 4.97
C THR A 290 -7.15 -4.61 5.51
N PRO A 291 -7.02 -5.90 5.14
CA PRO A 291 -8.02 -6.93 5.44
C PRO A 291 -7.85 -7.57 6.84
N LEU A 292 -8.72 -8.51 7.16
CA LEU A 292 -8.42 -9.59 8.09
C LEU A 292 -7.50 -10.62 7.44
N CYS A 293 -6.76 -11.39 8.25
CA CYS A 293 -5.91 -12.47 7.76
C CYS A 293 -6.63 -13.40 6.76
N GLU A 294 -7.80 -13.90 7.09
CA GLU A 294 -8.59 -14.81 6.23
C GLU A 294 -9.18 -14.17 4.97
N ASN A 295 -9.10 -12.83 4.83
CA ASN A 295 -9.59 -12.06 3.68
C ASN A 295 -8.45 -11.39 2.91
N SER A 296 -7.20 -11.75 3.18
CA SER A 296 -6.02 -11.04 2.70
C SER A 296 -5.35 -11.64 1.48
N ASP A 297 -5.70 -12.87 1.09
CA ASP A 297 -4.97 -13.71 0.13
C ASP A 297 -3.59 -14.21 0.64
N HIS A 298 -3.16 -13.81 1.84
CA HIS A 298 -1.91 -14.23 2.45
C HIS A 298 -1.85 -15.76 2.60
N PRO A 299 -0.78 -16.41 2.12
CA PRO A 299 -0.72 -17.87 2.04
C PRO A 299 -1.02 -18.60 3.34
N LEU A 300 -0.40 -18.25 4.45
CA LEU A 300 -0.59 -18.96 5.74
C LEU A 300 -1.91 -18.60 6.44
N CYS A 301 -2.60 -17.56 6.03
CA CYS A 301 -3.89 -17.19 6.59
C CYS A 301 -4.99 -18.24 6.32
N GLY A 302 -4.86 -19.02 5.26
CA GLY A 302 -5.74 -20.15 4.96
C GLY A 302 -7.20 -19.75 4.68
N GLY A 303 -7.45 -18.50 4.33
CA GLY A 303 -8.74 -17.96 3.92
C GLY A 303 -8.87 -17.85 2.40
N ALA A 304 -10.09 -17.83 1.89
CA ALA A 304 -10.40 -17.53 0.49
C ALA A 304 -11.39 -16.35 0.38
N GLY A 305 -11.43 -15.52 1.41
CA GLY A 305 -12.36 -14.38 1.49
C GLY A 305 -11.92 -13.16 0.70
N GLY A 306 -10.65 -13.05 0.32
CA GLY A 306 -10.05 -11.87 -0.30
C GLY A 306 -10.80 -11.33 -1.52
N PRO A 307 -11.05 -12.15 -2.56
CA PRO A 307 -11.77 -11.70 -3.75
C PRO A 307 -13.17 -11.16 -3.44
N SER A 308 -13.90 -11.80 -2.53
CA SER A 308 -15.23 -11.37 -2.09
C SER A 308 -15.18 -10.11 -1.22
N TRP A 309 -14.17 -10.00 -0.35
CA TRP A 309 -13.95 -8.80 0.47
C TRP A 309 -13.71 -7.57 -0.40
N VAL A 310 -12.78 -7.65 -1.35
CA VAL A 310 -12.50 -6.56 -2.28
C VAL A 310 -13.73 -6.23 -3.14
N ALA A 311 -14.45 -7.24 -3.65
CA ALA A 311 -15.71 -7.04 -4.37
C ALA A 311 -16.74 -6.29 -3.51
N SER A 312 -16.82 -6.58 -2.21
CA SER A 312 -17.74 -5.89 -1.30
C SER A 312 -17.39 -4.41 -1.12
N ILE A 313 -16.10 -4.08 -1.03
CA ILE A 313 -15.61 -2.69 -0.99
C ILE A 313 -15.97 -1.96 -2.29
N VAL A 314 -15.61 -2.54 -3.43
CA VAL A 314 -15.89 -1.97 -4.76
C VAL A 314 -17.38 -1.77 -4.98
N ASN A 315 -18.19 -2.76 -4.62
CA ASN A 315 -19.65 -2.69 -4.71
C ASN A 315 -20.25 -1.63 -3.77
N ALA A 316 -19.71 -1.47 -2.57
CA ALA A 316 -20.18 -0.44 -1.64
C ALA A 316 -19.96 0.97 -2.20
N VAL A 317 -18.76 1.25 -2.72
CA VAL A 317 -18.44 2.53 -3.36
C VAL A 317 -19.25 2.71 -4.65
N GLY A 318 -19.27 1.69 -5.51
CA GLY A 318 -19.90 1.74 -6.82
C GLY A 318 -21.43 1.99 -6.77
N ARG A 319 -22.09 1.54 -5.71
CA ARG A 319 -23.52 1.79 -5.47
C ARG A 319 -23.81 3.06 -4.68
N SER A 320 -22.78 3.75 -4.22
CA SER A 320 -22.92 4.97 -3.42
C SER A 320 -22.96 6.24 -4.26
N LYS A 321 -23.29 7.36 -3.61
CA LYS A 321 -23.19 8.71 -4.23
C LYS A 321 -21.76 9.12 -4.59
N PHE A 322 -20.74 8.38 -4.14
CA PHE A 322 -19.35 8.71 -4.35
C PHE A 322 -18.78 8.17 -5.66
N TRP A 323 -19.46 7.21 -6.31
CA TRP A 323 -18.96 6.54 -7.50
C TRP A 323 -18.40 7.48 -8.55
N ASP A 324 -19.17 8.51 -8.93
CA ASP A 324 -18.83 9.44 -10.02
C ASP A 324 -17.57 10.30 -9.73
N SER A 325 -17.03 10.23 -8.53
CA SER A 325 -15.85 11.01 -8.12
C SER A 325 -14.79 10.18 -7.41
N THR A 326 -14.78 8.85 -7.60
CA THR A 326 -13.85 7.96 -6.91
C THR A 326 -12.94 7.19 -7.88
N VAL A 327 -11.68 7.02 -7.47
CA VAL A 327 -10.78 5.99 -8.00
C VAL A 327 -10.48 5.00 -6.87
N ILE A 328 -10.56 3.70 -7.19
CA ILE A 328 -10.18 2.61 -6.30
C ILE A 328 -8.95 1.93 -6.90
N PHE A 329 -7.90 1.82 -6.12
CA PHE A 329 -6.73 0.99 -6.40
C PHE A 329 -6.82 -0.28 -5.57
N VAL A 330 -6.66 -1.44 -6.21
CA VAL A 330 -6.53 -2.73 -5.54
C VAL A 330 -5.14 -3.25 -5.87
N GLN A 331 -4.29 -3.39 -4.86
CA GLN A 331 -2.89 -3.78 -5.00
C GLN A 331 -2.54 -4.81 -3.95
N TRP A 332 -1.61 -5.73 -4.28
CA TRP A 332 -0.93 -6.57 -3.30
C TRP A 332 0.35 -5.87 -2.86
N ASP A 333 0.68 -6.04 -1.60
CA ASP A 333 1.80 -5.34 -0.95
C ASP A 333 3.16 -5.82 -1.44
N ASP A 334 3.34 -7.16 -1.51
CA ASP A 334 4.53 -7.82 -2.01
C ASP A 334 4.21 -9.10 -2.80
N TRP A 335 5.25 -9.79 -3.25
CA TRP A 335 5.18 -10.93 -4.17
C TRP A 335 4.97 -12.30 -3.51
N GLY A 336 5.05 -12.40 -2.17
CA GLY A 336 4.80 -13.60 -1.38
C GLY A 336 5.67 -14.83 -1.71
N GLY A 337 6.83 -14.63 -2.33
CA GLY A 337 7.70 -15.72 -2.77
C GLY A 337 7.23 -16.45 -4.04
N PHE A 338 6.10 -16.07 -4.64
CA PHE A 338 5.58 -16.73 -5.84
C PHE A 338 6.28 -16.28 -7.13
N TYR A 339 6.42 -17.24 -8.04
CA TYR A 339 7.11 -17.03 -9.32
C TYR A 339 6.50 -15.90 -10.15
N ASP A 340 7.36 -15.04 -10.65
CA ASP A 340 7.05 -14.03 -11.65
C ASP A 340 8.14 -14.04 -12.74
N PRO A 341 7.77 -13.99 -14.05
CA PRO A 341 8.73 -14.08 -15.14
C PRO A 341 9.46 -12.77 -15.44
N VAL A 342 8.93 -11.61 -15.00
CA VAL A 342 9.40 -10.30 -15.43
C VAL A 342 10.42 -9.72 -14.45
N PRO A 343 11.65 -9.47 -14.90
CA PRO A 343 12.67 -8.88 -14.04
C PRO A 343 12.31 -7.44 -13.66
N PRO A 344 12.46 -7.06 -12.37
CA PRO A 344 12.19 -5.69 -11.93
C PRO A 344 13.24 -4.71 -12.49
N PRO A 345 12.83 -3.47 -12.81
CA PRO A 345 13.76 -2.39 -13.07
C PRO A 345 14.58 -2.06 -11.81
N HIS A 346 15.86 -1.78 -11.98
CA HIS A 346 16.68 -1.30 -10.86
C HIS A 346 16.45 0.20 -10.64
N LYS A 347 16.04 0.58 -9.41
CA LYS A 347 15.76 1.96 -9.00
C LYS A 347 16.30 2.21 -7.58
N GLY A 348 17.57 2.59 -7.47
CA GLY A 348 18.18 2.79 -6.15
C GLY A 348 18.55 1.48 -5.42
N TYR A 349 19.01 1.61 -4.17
CA TYR A 349 19.44 0.46 -3.38
C TYR A 349 18.27 -0.36 -2.80
N ASP A 350 17.11 0.27 -2.59
CA ASP A 350 15.93 -0.26 -1.93
C ASP A 350 14.80 -0.71 -2.86
N GLY A 351 15.00 -0.62 -4.18
CA GLY A 351 13.95 -0.96 -5.15
C GLY A 351 14.49 -1.34 -6.54
N LEU A 352 13.63 -1.82 -7.45
CA LEU A 352 12.28 -2.33 -7.24
C LEU A 352 12.29 -3.82 -6.92
N GLY A 353 11.26 -4.28 -6.18
CA GLY A 353 10.94 -5.69 -5.99
C GLY A 353 10.18 -6.29 -7.18
N PHE A 354 9.74 -7.55 -7.04
CA PHE A 354 9.01 -8.23 -8.10
C PHE A 354 7.62 -7.64 -8.34
N ARG A 355 6.98 -8.08 -9.43
CA ARG A 355 5.64 -7.60 -9.77
C ARG A 355 4.60 -8.09 -8.80
N VAL A 356 3.70 -7.18 -8.48
CA VAL A 356 2.45 -7.41 -7.75
C VAL A 356 1.27 -7.00 -8.62
N PRO A 357 0.06 -7.52 -8.43
CA PRO A 357 -1.10 -7.04 -9.18
C PRO A 357 -1.49 -5.60 -8.81
N LEU A 358 -1.99 -4.86 -9.80
CA LEU A 358 -2.69 -3.60 -9.59
C LEU A 358 -3.93 -3.55 -10.47
N ILE A 359 -5.11 -3.34 -9.87
CA ILE A 359 -6.35 -3.09 -10.58
C ILE A 359 -6.78 -1.63 -10.32
N VAL A 360 -7.07 -0.87 -11.38
CA VAL A 360 -7.51 0.52 -11.29
C VAL A 360 -8.98 0.63 -11.68
N ILE A 361 -9.82 1.01 -10.73
CA ILE A 361 -11.29 1.00 -10.84
C ILE A 361 -11.82 2.42 -10.68
N SER A 362 -12.59 2.90 -11.65
CA SER A 362 -13.19 4.24 -11.64
C SER A 362 -14.26 4.33 -12.71
N PRO A 363 -15.24 5.24 -12.60
CA PRO A 363 -16.11 5.56 -13.75
C PRO A 363 -15.34 6.12 -14.94
N TYR A 364 -14.11 6.59 -14.73
CA TYR A 364 -13.20 7.10 -15.77
C TYR A 364 -12.12 6.09 -16.18
N ALA A 365 -12.04 4.93 -15.57
CA ALA A 365 -11.08 3.91 -15.95
C ALA A 365 -11.39 3.37 -17.37
N ARG A 366 -10.35 3.09 -18.16
CA ARG A 366 -10.51 2.42 -19.45
C ARG A 366 -11.16 1.05 -19.22
N LYS A 367 -11.95 0.59 -20.18
CA LYS A 367 -12.62 -0.70 -20.07
C LYS A 367 -11.77 -1.81 -20.67
N ASN A 368 -11.67 -2.93 -19.96
CA ASN A 368 -10.95 -4.14 -20.42
C ASN A 368 -9.57 -3.77 -20.99
N TYR A 369 -8.82 -3.00 -20.22
CA TYR A 369 -7.54 -2.47 -20.63
C TYR A 369 -6.40 -3.04 -19.80
N VAL A 370 -5.40 -3.63 -20.46
CA VAL A 370 -4.15 -4.02 -19.80
C VAL A 370 -3.13 -2.91 -20.02
N SER A 371 -2.72 -2.29 -18.92
CA SER A 371 -1.65 -1.30 -18.92
C SER A 371 -0.30 -1.98 -18.82
N HIS A 372 0.60 -1.67 -19.77
CA HIS A 372 2.00 -2.12 -19.78
C HIS A 372 2.98 -1.06 -19.29
N VAL A 373 2.47 0.02 -18.73
CA VAL A 373 3.29 1.08 -18.13
C VAL A 373 3.89 0.57 -16.83
N ALA A 374 5.20 0.81 -16.65
CA ALA A 374 5.86 0.44 -15.41
C ALA A 374 5.43 1.38 -14.26
N TYR A 375 4.72 0.82 -13.31
CA TYR A 375 4.33 1.43 -12.05
C TYR A 375 5.10 0.81 -10.89
N GLU A 376 5.05 1.48 -9.76
CA GLU A 376 5.55 0.97 -8.48
C GLU A 376 4.57 1.32 -7.34
N THR A 377 4.70 0.72 -6.16
CA THR A 377 3.80 0.97 -5.01
C THR A 377 3.59 2.46 -4.76
N ALA A 378 4.65 3.25 -4.83
CA ALA A 378 4.59 4.70 -4.68
C ALA A 378 3.81 5.43 -5.80
N SER A 379 3.45 4.75 -6.90
CA SER A 379 2.62 5.32 -7.97
C SER A 379 1.22 5.71 -7.50
N VAL A 380 0.69 5.03 -6.47
CA VAL A 380 -0.62 5.37 -5.88
C VAL A 380 -0.50 6.63 -5.03
N LEU A 381 0.60 6.81 -4.29
CA LEU A 381 0.88 8.05 -3.56
C LEU A 381 1.07 9.20 -4.56
N ARG A 382 1.89 8.99 -5.58
CA ARG A 382 2.09 9.97 -6.66
C ARG A 382 0.77 10.41 -7.32
N PHE A 383 -0.16 9.47 -7.51
CA PHE A 383 -1.50 9.80 -8.00
C PHE A 383 -2.24 10.75 -7.05
N ALA A 384 -2.17 10.51 -5.74
CA ALA A 384 -2.82 11.36 -4.74
C ALA A 384 -2.17 12.74 -4.65
N GLU A 385 -0.85 12.81 -4.69
CA GLU A 385 -0.08 14.05 -4.71
C GLU A 385 -0.43 14.92 -5.92
N ASP A 386 -0.42 14.31 -7.11
CA ASP A 386 -0.83 14.99 -8.34
C ASP A 386 -2.32 15.43 -8.31
N LEU A 387 -3.19 14.62 -7.69
CA LEU A 387 -4.63 14.90 -7.58
C LEU A 387 -4.91 16.05 -6.63
N PHE A 388 -4.28 16.04 -5.47
CA PHE A 388 -4.57 16.97 -4.38
C PHE A 388 -3.58 18.14 -4.31
N GLY A 389 -2.54 18.16 -5.16
CA GLY A 389 -1.52 19.21 -5.19
C GLY A 389 -0.62 19.17 -3.97
N LEU A 390 -0.26 17.96 -3.52
CA LEU A 390 0.63 17.72 -2.39
C LEU A 390 2.09 17.65 -2.85
N GLU A 391 3.02 17.75 -1.92
CA GLU A 391 4.45 17.57 -2.19
C GLU A 391 4.79 16.07 -2.26
N GLN A 392 5.98 15.70 -2.78
CA GLN A 392 6.47 14.34 -2.74
C GLN A 392 7.18 14.06 -1.43
N LEU A 393 6.98 12.83 -0.89
CA LEU A 393 7.51 12.41 0.41
C LEU A 393 8.93 11.88 0.35
N SER A 394 9.33 11.30 -0.78
CA SER A 394 10.61 10.59 -0.92
C SER A 394 11.09 10.48 -2.36
N GLU A 395 12.20 9.73 -2.57
CA GLU A 395 12.66 9.40 -3.91
C GLU A 395 11.72 8.47 -4.66
N ALA A 396 10.98 7.59 -3.95
CA ALA A 396 10.15 6.58 -4.61
C ALA A 396 8.93 7.20 -5.30
N ASP A 397 8.18 8.07 -4.64
CA ASP A 397 7.05 8.78 -5.24
C ASP A 397 7.48 9.85 -6.24
N THR A 398 8.62 10.51 -6.00
CA THR A 398 9.21 11.46 -6.97
C THR A 398 9.52 10.79 -8.31
N ARG A 399 10.06 9.55 -8.30
CA ARG A 399 10.40 8.79 -9.51
C ARG A 399 9.21 8.02 -10.10
N ALA A 400 8.15 7.82 -9.32
CA ALA A 400 7.02 6.99 -9.70
C ALA A 400 6.19 7.62 -10.82
N THR A 401 5.63 6.77 -11.68
CA THR A 401 4.69 7.17 -12.72
C THR A 401 3.27 7.13 -12.18
N SER A 402 2.54 8.24 -12.25
CA SER A 402 1.12 8.27 -11.86
C SER A 402 0.25 7.46 -12.84
N PRO A 403 -0.66 6.59 -12.35
CA PRO A 403 -1.58 5.84 -13.21
C PRO A 403 -2.60 6.71 -13.97
N ALA A 404 -2.73 7.98 -13.61
CA ALA A 404 -3.77 8.87 -14.16
C ALA A 404 -3.71 8.99 -15.68
N GLY A 405 -2.50 9.10 -16.27
CA GLY A 405 -2.34 9.39 -17.70
C GLY A 405 -2.66 8.21 -18.62
N ASP A 406 -2.51 6.98 -18.13
CA ASP A 406 -2.71 5.77 -18.93
C ASP A 406 -3.99 5.01 -18.56
N CYS A 407 -4.26 4.85 -17.26
CA CYS A 407 -5.38 4.04 -16.79
C CYS A 407 -6.73 4.76 -16.89
N LEU A 408 -6.75 6.10 -16.85
CA LEU A 408 -7.98 6.90 -16.80
C LEU A 408 -8.16 7.73 -18.07
N ASP A 409 -9.40 7.80 -18.55
CA ASP A 409 -9.83 8.73 -19.62
C ASP A 409 -10.84 9.71 -19.06
N PHE A 410 -10.39 10.88 -18.70
CA PHE A 410 -11.26 11.95 -18.19
C PHE A 410 -12.12 12.63 -19.25
N ASN A 411 -11.94 12.32 -20.53
CA ASN A 411 -12.80 12.83 -21.59
C ASN A 411 -14.04 11.96 -21.81
N GLN A 412 -14.05 10.74 -21.29
CA GLN A 412 -15.22 9.87 -21.39
C GLN A 412 -16.35 10.32 -20.46
N THR A 413 -17.58 9.99 -20.82
CA THR A 413 -18.72 10.05 -19.91
C THR A 413 -18.51 9.06 -18.77
N PRO A 414 -18.72 9.45 -17.49
CA PRO A 414 -18.58 8.54 -16.36
C PRO A 414 -19.43 7.28 -16.59
N ARG A 415 -18.80 6.11 -16.48
CA ARG A 415 -19.49 4.83 -16.67
C ARG A 415 -20.41 4.53 -15.49
N LYS A 416 -21.61 4.04 -15.77
CA LYS A 416 -22.46 3.49 -14.72
C LYS A 416 -21.78 2.27 -14.09
N PHE A 417 -21.90 2.16 -12.79
CA PHE A 417 -21.36 1.03 -12.06
C PHE A 417 -22.10 -0.27 -12.40
N VAL A 418 -21.33 -1.31 -12.67
CA VAL A 418 -21.82 -2.69 -12.81
C VAL A 418 -21.30 -3.47 -11.60
N PRO A 419 -22.17 -4.05 -10.77
CA PRO A 419 -21.73 -4.79 -9.59
C PRO A 419 -20.85 -5.99 -9.94
N ILE A 420 -19.82 -6.19 -9.14
CA ILE A 420 -18.95 -7.36 -9.21
C ILE A 420 -19.60 -8.50 -8.43
N GLU A 421 -19.83 -9.61 -9.09
CA GLU A 421 -20.36 -10.82 -8.44
C GLU A 421 -19.29 -11.50 -7.60
N ALA A 422 -19.65 -11.93 -6.40
CA ALA A 422 -18.77 -12.65 -5.49
C ALA A 422 -19.56 -13.62 -4.61
N PRO A 423 -18.94 -14.72 -4.15
CA PRO A 423 -19.59 -15.71 -3.27
C PRO A 423 -20.09 -15.14 -1.94
N GLN A 424 -19.42 -14.13 -1.40
CA GLN A 424 -19.78 -13.47 -0.14
C GLN A 424 -20.02 -11.98 -0.42
N ASP A 425 -21.01 -11.42 0.24
CA ASP A 425 -21.42 -10.02 0.09
C ASP A 425 -21.05 -9.15 1.31
N ALA A 426 -21.37 -7.87 1.25
CA ALA A 426 -21.13 -6.93 2.34
C ALA A 426 -21.81 -7.34 3.66
N ALA A 427 -22.98 -8.00 3.61
CA ALA A 427 -23.69 -8.44 4.80
C ALA A 427 -22.91 -9.54 5.53
N PHE A 428 -22.28 -10.46 4.79
CA PHE A 428 -21.39 -11.46 5.36
C PHE A 428 -20.26 -10.79 6.16
N PHE A 429 -19.52 -9.87 5.54
CA PHE A 429 -18.36 -9.23 6.18
C PHE A 429 -18.73 -8.34 7.35
N LEU A 430 -19.89 -7.68 7.34
CA LEU A 430 -20.38 -6.90 8.48
C LEU A 430 -20.62 -7.75 9.74
N HIS A 431 -20.89 -9.05 9.59
CA HIS A 431 -21.14 -9.99 10.68
C HIS A 431 -19.98 -10.96 10.93
N GLN A 432 -18.93 -10.94 10.09
CA GLN A 432 -17.77 -11.81 10.23
C GLN A 432 -17.10 -11.62 11.61
N ALA A 433 -16.71 -12.71 12.26
CA ALA A 433 -15.94 -12.66 13.49
C ALA A 433 -14.59 -11.97 13.26
N LEU A 434 -14.02 -11.39 14.31
CA LEU A 434 -12.65 -10.87 14.25
C LEU A 434 -11.67 -12.03 14.26
N ASP A 435 -10.77 -12.05 13.31
CA ASP A 435 -9.61 -12.91 13.28
C ASP A 435 -8.40 -12.13 13.82
N LEU A 436 -7.81 -12.60 14.90
CA LEU A 436 -6.68 -11.97 15.58
C LEU A 436 -5.36 -12.70 15.29
N ARG A 437 -5.34 -13.59 14.30
CA ARG A 437 -4.11 -14.27 13.87
C ARG A 437 -3.13 -13.26 13.30
N ILE A 438 -1.86 -13.58 13.50
CA ILE A 438 -0.73 -12.84 12.94
C ILE A 438 -0.30 -13.64 11.72
N PRO A 439 -0.25 -13.01 10.54
CA PRO A 439 0.16 -13.71 9.33
C PRO A 439 1.67 -13.96 9.27
N ASP A 440 2.49 -12.97 9.58
CA ASP A 440 3.94 -13.06 9.45
C ASP A 440 4.57 -13.52 10.78
N GLU A 441 4.73 -14.81 10.95
CA GLU A 441 5.51 -15.45 12.02
C GLU A 441 6.72 -16.16 11.41
N GLN A 442 7.66 -15.40 10.85
CA GLN A 442 8.94 -15.94 10.37
C GLN A 442 10.06 -15.76 11.37
#